data_15ea272ab5d2546b13c32459f0727c07
#
_entry.id   15ea272ab5d2546b13c32459f0727c07
#
_cell.length_a   1.000
_cell.length_b   1.000
_cell.length_c   1.000
_cell.angle_alpha   90.00
_cell.angle_beta   90.00
_cell.angle_gamma   90.00
#
_symmetry.space_group_name_H-M   'P 1'
#
loop_
_entity.id
_entity.type
_entity.pdbx_description
1 polymer ?
#
loop_
_entity_poly.entity_id
_entity_poly.type
_entity_poly.pdbx_seq_one_letter_code
_entity_poly.pdbx_strand_id
1 'polypeptide(L)'
;MNAAVLLILSIAILLIGYIFYGRWLSKKWGVDPSKATPAHTMEDGVDYVPAKAPVLMGHHFSSIAGAGPINGPIQAAVFGWVPVALWVLIGGIFFGGVHDFGALFASVRNKGKSIGTVIEDSIGLKAKRLFIIFAYLTLLLVVAAFGSIVANTFKATYLENGAIDYAASAANASTAMISIFFIVLAILFGFFVYRRNAPLGVSTIIGVVLIAVAMYIGLNWHPIYLSYETWMIICGVYILVASVTPVWILLQPRDYLSSFLLYGMMILAVIGIIGCHPSIDAMPAFTGFQDTLAPTGTSLGYLFPALFVTIACGAISGFHSLVGSGTTAKQLNNERDARPIAYGGMLIESALAIISLCAVAYIWKDYADGTTVVPTAVFAGGLSSMLGNLFGAGAQSVTYSLLILAVSAFCLTSLDTATRLARYMFQEFWVKPGEDIKTLTGARKVLVNPYVATLITVVLGVALGMTGYAKIWALFGAANQLLAALGLLAVAAWLGKVGRDNKMFYFPMAFMLIVTLTSLVFTIKAQIGLISAGTDTTWAVIRAVIAVLLIILAIDLVVEGIKTLKKQAQAKTAAAE
;
A
#
# COMPACT_ATOMS: atom_id res chain seq x y z
N MET A 1 16.01 -21.80 14.67
CA MET A 1 15.15 -22.06 13.49
C MET A 1 15.82 -21.47 12.25
N ASN A 2 15.54 -22.01 11.06
CA ASN A 2 16.15 -21.56 9.80
C ASN A 2 15.16 -20.68 9.03
N ALA A 3 15.60 -19.53 8.50
CA ALA A 3 14.75 -18.60 7.75
C ALA A 3 14.19 -19.23 6.46
N ALA A 4 14.95 -20.11 5.80
CA ALA A 4 14.46 -20.82 4.61
C ALA A 4 13.26 -21.72 4.93
N VAL A 5 13.28 -22.40 6.09
CA VAL A 5 12.14 -23.21 6.56
C VAL A 5 10.94 -22.33 6.84
N LEU A 6 11.13 -21.20 7.54
CA LEU A 6 10.05 -20.23 7.78
C LEU A 6 9.43 -19.73 6.48
N LEU A 7 10.26 -19.36 5.51
CA LEU A 7 9.79 -18.86 4.21
C LEU A 7 9.02 -19.94 3.42
N ILE A 8 9.57 -21.15 3.30
CA ILE A 8 8.95 -22.24 2.55
C ILE A 8 7.60 -22.65 3.17
N LEU A 9 7.54 -22.80 4.50
CA LEU A 9 6.30 -23.11 5.21
C LEU A 9 5.27 -22.00 5.03
N SER A 10 5.68 -20.74 5.12
CA SER A 10 4.80 -19.61 4.93
C SER A 10 4.23 -19.56 3.51
N ILE A 11 5.07 -19.75 2.48
CA ILE A 11 4.61 -19.81 1.08
C ILE A 11 3.64 -20.99 0.88
N ALA A 12 3.93 -22.16 1.46
CA ALA A 12 3.03 -23.31 1.36
C ALA A 12 1.66 -23.02 2.01
N ILE A 13 1.62 -22.40 3.19
CA ILE A 13 0.38 -21.99 3.86
C ILE A 13 -0.40 -20.98 3.01
N LEU A 14 0.26 -19.95 2.45
CA LEU A 14 -0.37 -18.96 1.58
C LEU A 14 -0.94 -19.61 0.31
N LEU A 15 -0.23 -20.55 -0.31
CA LEU A 15 -0.70 -21.30 -1.48
C LEU A 15 -1.92 -22.17 -1.14
N ILE A 16 -1.93 -22.83 0.02
CA ILE A 16 -3.10 -23.58 0.51
C ILE A 16 -4.29 -22.62 0.67
N GLY A 17 -4.08 -21.46 1.29
CA GLY A 17 -5.10 -20.41 1.40
C GLY A 17 -5.65 -19.99 0.03
N TYR A 18 -4.77 -19.75 -0.95
CA TYR A 18 -5.16 -19.38 -2.31
C TYR A 18 -5.99 -20.46 -3.02
N ILE A 19 -5.53 -21.71 -2.94
CA ILE A 19 -6.14 -22.83 -3.66
C ILE A 19 -7.50 -23.19 -3.04
N PHE A 20 -7.56 -23.32 -1.73
CA PHE A 20 -8.78 -23.80 -1.06
C PHE A 20 -9.72 -22.65 -0.69
N TYR A 21 -9.27 -21.71 0.11
CA TYR A 21 -10.11 -20.65 0.63
C TYR A 21 -10.49 -19.61 -0.44
N GLY A 22 -9.54 -19.17 -1.26
CA GLY A 22 -9.80 -18.25 -2.38
C GLY A 22 -10.75 -18.86 -3.43
N ARG A 23 -10.63 -20.17 -3.71
CA ARG A 23 -11.56 -20.86 -4.63
C ARG A 23 -12.96 -21.01 -4.01
N TRP A 24 -13.03 -21.27 -2.70
CA TRP A 24 -14.30 -21.33 -1.97
C TRP A 24 -15.01 -19.96 -2.00
N LEU A 25 -14.32 -18.86 -1.75
CA LEU A 25 -14.86 -17.50 -1.87
C LEU A 25 -15.42 -17.22 -3.27
N SER A 26 -14.67 -17.56 -4.32
CA SER A 26 -15.11 -17.35 -5.72
C SER A 26 -16.44 -18.07 -6.00
N LYS A 27 -16.59 -19.30 -5.52
CA LYS A 27 -17.85 -20.07 -5.66
C LYS A 27 -18.99 -19.47 -4.85
N LYS A 28 -18.72 -19.07 -3.59
CA LYS A 28 -19.72 -18.48 -2.69
C LYS A 28 -20.27 -17.15 -3.21
N TRP A 29 -19.42 -16.32 -3.80
CA TRP A 29 -19.83 -15.02 -4.32
C TRP A 29 -20.40 -15.11 -5.74
N GLY A 30 -20.22 -16.22 -6.42
CA GLY A 30 -20.74 -16.47 -7.76
C GLY A 30 -19.99 -15.69 -8.83
N VAL A 31 -18.65 -15.82 -8.83
CA VAL A 31 -17.80 -15.35 -9.93
C VAL A 31 -18.18 -16.07 -11.21
N ASP A 32 -18.47 -15.31 -12.26
CA ASP A 32 -18.99 -15.81 -13.52
C ASP A 32 -18.17 -15.29 -14.72
N PRO A 33 -17.32 -16.15 -15.30
CA PRO A 33 -16.48 -15.77 -16.44
C PRO A 33 -17.24 -15.37 -17.72
N SER A 34 -18.53 -15.70 -17.81
CA SER A 34 -19.37 -15.37 -18.97
C SER A 34 -19.88 -13.94 -18.96
N LYS A 35 -19.81 -13.26 -17.79
CA LYS A 35 -20.26 -11.88 -17.65
C LYS A 35 -19.22 -10.90 -18.18
N ALA A 36 -19.67 -9.98 -19.05
CA ALA A 36 -18.85 -8.88 -19.50
C ALA A 36 -18.51 -7.96 -18.32
N THR A 37 -17.24 -7.58 -18.24
CA THR A 37 -16.74 -6.67 -17.19
C THR A 37 -16.95 -5.21 -17.57
N PRO A 38 -16.90 -4.27 -16.61
CA PRO A 38 -16.98 -2.84 -16.88
C PRO A 38 -15.92 -2.34 -17.86
N ALA A 39 -14.74 -2.97 -17.91
CA ALA A 39 -13.70 -2.65 -18.86
C ALA A 39 -14.18 -2.69 -20.32
N HIS A 40 -15.11 -3.61 -20.63
CA HIS A 40 -15.72 -3.75 -21.97
C HIS A 40 -17.03 -2.97 -22.11
N THR A 41 -17.91 -3.02 -21.08
CA THR A 41 -19.25 -2.44 -21.18
C THR A 41 -19.27 -0.92 -21.06
N MET A 42 -18.21 -0.33 -20.51
CA MET A 42 -18.06 1.10 -20.25
C MET A 42 -16.75 1.65 -20.82
N GLU A 43 -16.15 0.96 -21.78
CA GLU A 43 -14.88 1.34 -22.39
C GLU A 43 -14.90 2.79 -22.89
N ASP A 44 -13.98 3.63 -22.37
CA ASP A 44 -13.85 5.04 -22.70
C ASP A 44 -12.47 5.40 -23.26
N GLY A 45 -11.55 4.44 -23.30
CA GLY A 45 -10.17 4.64 -23.75
C GLY A 45 -9.29 5.47 -22.82
N VAL A 46 -9.78 5.82 -21.62
CA VAL A 46 -9.07 6.66 -20.64
C VAL A 46 -8.89 5.93 -19.32
N ASP A 47 -9.97 5.57 -18.64
CA ASP A 47 -9.99 4.86 -17.36
C ASP A 47 -10.50 3.42 -17.53
N TYR A 48 -11.51 3.22 -18.36
CA TYR A 48 -12.08 1.92 -18.67
C TYR A 48 -11.42 1.36 -19.93
N VAL A 49 -10.38 0.56 -19.74
CA VAL A 49 -9.58 -0.04 -20.83
C VAL A 49 -9.27 -1.48 -20.47
N PRO A 50 -9.75 -2.48 -21.24
CA PRO A 50 -9.47 -3.89 -20.92
C PRO A 50 -7.97 -4.17 -21.01
N ALA A 51 -7.40 -4.70 -19.91
CA ALA A 51 -5.99 -5.06 -19.83
C ALA A 51 -5.81 -6.58 -19.73
N LYS A 52 -4.75 -7.13 -20.35
CA LYS A 52 -4.39 -8.54 -20.21
C LYS A 52 -4.07 -8.84 -18.74
N ALA A 53 -4.51 -10.00 -18.22
CA ALA A 53 -4.35 -10.38 -16.81
C ALA A 53 -2.92 -10.22 -16.26
N PRO A 54 -1.82 -10.59 -16.95
CA PRO A 54 -0.46 -10.36 -16.45
C PRO A 54 -0.11 -8.88 -16.33
N VAL A 55 -0.57 -8.03 -17.26
CA VAL A 55 -0.34 -6.58 -17.21
C VAL A 55 -1.10 -5.97 -16.05
N LEU A 56 -2.38 -6.34 -15.89
CA LEU A 56 -3.20 -5.87 -14.80
C LEU A 56 -2.71 -6.37 -13.43
N MET A 57 -2.20 -7.59 -13.36
CA MET A 57 -1.55 -8.11 -12.15
C MET A 57 -0.32 -7.29 -11.78
N GLY A 58 0.54 -6.96 -12.76
CA GLY A 58 1.71 -6.10 -12.54
C GLY A 58 1.32 -4.70 -12.06
N HIS A 59 0.34 -4.06 -12.71
CA HIS A 59 -0.17 -2.76 -12.30
C HIS A 59 -0.80 -2.80 -10.90
N HIS A 60 -1.70 -3.74 -10.65
CA HIS A 60 -2.38 -3.87 -9.35
C HIS A 60 -1.37 -4.12 -8.22
N PHE A 61 -0.50 -5.12 -8.41
CA PHE A 61 0.48 -5.51 -7.39
C PHE A 61 1.49 -4.40 -7.09
N SER A 62 2.03 -3.72 -8.11
CA SER A 62 2.92 -2.57 -7.89
C SER A 62 2.23 -1.40 -7.20
N SER A 63 0.92 -1.22 -7.40
CA SER A 63 0.15 -0.16 -6.75
C SER A 63 -0.15 -0.45 -5.29
N ILE A 64 -0.40 -1.73 -4.91
CA ILE A 64 -0.70 -2.12 -3.53
C ILE A 64 0.56 -2.35 -2.71
N ALA A 65 1.57 -3.02 -3.26
CA ALA A 65 2.82 -3.37 -2.60
C ALA A 65 3.75 -2.15 -2.44
N GLY A 66 3.40 -1.25 -1.54
CA GLY A 66 4.24 -0.11 -1.16
C GLY A 66 5.30 -0.50 -0.12
N ALA A 67 5.70 0.46 0.72
CA ALA A 67 6.64 0.22 1.82
C ALA A 67 6.05 -0.59 2.98
N GLY A 68 4.71 -0.75 3.03
CA GLY A 68 4.02 -1.38 4.15
C GLY A 68 4.46 -2.81 4.47
N PRO A 69 4.50 -3.74 3.50
CA PRO A 69 4.91 -5.12 3.72
C PRO A 69 6.41 -5.27 4.07
N ILE A 70 7.20 -4.22 3.85
CA ILE A 70 8.61 -4.17 4.24
C ILE A 70 8.77 -3.56 5.62
N ASN A 71 8.27 -2.35 5.80
CA ASN A 71 8.47 -1.58 7.03
C ASN A 71 7.71 -2.18 8.22
N GLY A 72 6.50 -2.68 7.99
CA GLY A 72 5.64 -3.20 9.04
C GLY A 72 6.24 -4.39 9.80
N PRO A 73 6.58 -5.50 9.13
CA PRO A 73 7.19 -6.66 9.77
C PRO A 73 8.52 -6.36 10.46
N ILE A 74 9.35 -5.49 9.88
CA ILE A 74 10.63 -5.08 10.47
C ILE A 74 10.41 -4.32 11.77
N GLN A 75 9.53 -3.33 11.79
CA GLN A 75 9.23 -2.59 13.02
C GLN A 75 8.57 -3.49 14.08
N ALA A 76 7.63 -4.35 13.67
CA ALA A 76 6.94 -5.26 14.56
C ALA A 76 7.81 -6.43 15.07
N ALA A 77 9.01 -6.62 14.50
CA ALA A 77 9.97 -7.64 14.91
C ALA A 77 10.35 -7.55 16.40
N VAL A 78 10.20 -6.39 17.02
CA VAL A 78 10.39 -6.18 18.47
C VAL A 78 9.52 -7.10 19.33
N PHE A 79 8.42 -7.65 18.81
CA PHE A 79 7.57 -8.62 19.50
C PHE A 79 7.98 -10.08 19.27
N GLY A 80 9.04 -10.34 18.49
CA GLY A 80 9.50 -11.66 18.10
C GLY A 80 8.91 -12.13 16.76
N TRP A 81 9.57 -13.14 16.14
CA TRP A 81 9.20 -13.60 14.80
C TRP A 81 7.86 -14.36 14.74
N VAL A 82 7.45 -15.04 15.81
CA VAL A 82 6.21 -15.85 15.84
C VAL A 82 4.96 -14.97 15.73
N PRO A 83 4.76 -13.94 16.57
CA PRO A 83 3.58 -13.06 16.44
C PRO A 83 3.49 -12.39 15.08
N VAL A 84 4.64 -11.93 14.54
CA VAL A 84 4.71 -11.31 13.22
C VAL A 84 4.30 -12.27 12.12
N ALA A 85 4.89 -13.46 12.07
CA ALA A 85 4.57 -14.48 11.06
C ALA A 85 3.11 -14.93 11.14
N LEU A 86 2.61 -15.18 12.34
CA LEU A 86 1.19 -15.58 12.53
C LEU A 86 0.23 -14.51 12.03
N TRP A 87 0.48 -13.23 12.37
CA TRP A 87 -0.40 -12.15 11.91
C TRP A 87 -0.34 -11.97 10.40
N VAL A 88 0.84 -12.04 9.78
CA VAL A 88 0.99 -11.96 8.32
C VAL A 88 0.23 -13.09 7.62
N LEU A 89 0.36 -14.33 8.08
CA LEU A 89 -0.27 -15.49 7.44
C LEU A 89 -1.80 -15.52 7.63
N ILE A 90 -2.27 -15.37 8.88
CA ILE A 90 -3.70 -15.38 9.20
C ILE A 90 -4.37 -14.14 8.62
N GLY A 91 -3.76 -12.97 8.80
CA GLY A 91 -4.25 -11.70 8.29
C GLY A 91 -4.32 -11.70 6.76
N GLY A 92 -3.27 -12.12 6.08
CA GLY A 92 -3.24 -12.17 4.62
C GLY A 92 -4.32 -13.07 4.02
N ILE A 93 -4.52 -14.27 4.58
CA ILE A 93 -5.49 -15.25 4.05
C ILE A 93 -6.93 -14.86 4.39
N PHE A 94 -7.23 -14.58 5.67
CA PHE A 94 -8.61 -14.48 6.14
C PHE A 94 -9.12 -13.04 6.28
N PHE A 95 -8.24 -12.05 6.24
CA PHE A 95 -8.58 -10.64 6.35
C PHE A 95 -8.27 -9.90 5.06
N GLY A 96 -6.99 -9.74 4.70
CA GLY A 96 -6.55 -8.95 3.55
C GLY A 96 -7.04 -9.53 2.21
N GLY A 97 -6.84 -10.82 1.98
CA GLY A 97 -7.30 -11.47 0.75
C GLY A 97 -8.82 -11.41 0.58
N VAL A 98 -9.58 -11.60 1.67
CA VAL A 98 -11.05 -11.46 1.66
C VAL A 98 -11.45 -10.01 1.36
N HIS A 99 -10.77 -9.04 1.98
CA HIS A 99 -10.99 -7.62 1.77
C HIS A 99 -10.74 -7.21 0.32
N ASP A 100 -9.58 -7.53 -0.22
CA ASP A 100 -9.13 -7.08 -1.53
C ASP A 100 -9.97 -7.71 -2.65
N PHE A 101 -10.18 -9.02 -2.58
CA PHE A 101 -11.01 -9.73 -3.54
C PHE A 101 -12.46 -9.27 -3.45
N GLY A 102 -12.98 -9.07 -2.24
CA GLY A 102 -14.34 -8.57 -2.01
C GLY A 102 -14.55 -7.17 -2.58
N ALA A 103 -13.61 -6.25 -2.33
CA ALA A 103 -13.67 -4.87 -2.81
C ALA A 103 -13.61 -4.78 -4.35
N LEU A 104 -12.68 -5.52 -4.97
CA LEU A 104 -12.57 -5.60 -6.42
C LEU A 104 -13.85 -6.20 -7.04
N PHE A 105 -14.32 -7.33 -6.51
CA PHE A 105 -15.51 -8.01 -7.02
C PHE A 105 -16.76 -7.16 -6.87
N ALA A 106 -16.97 -6.51 -5.72
CA ALA A 106 -18.07 -5.59 -5.51
C ALA A 106 -18.05 -4.44 -6.52
N SER A 107 -16.88 -3.84 -6.77
CA SER A 107 -16.73 -2.77 -7.76
C SER A 107 -17.04 -3.24 -9.18
N VAL A 108 -16.50 -4.38 -9.61
CA VAL A 108 -16.79 -4.97 -10.94
C VAL A 108 -18.29 -5.16 -11.13
N ARG A 109 -18.99 -5.69 -10.14
CA ARG A 109 -20.44 -5.90 -10.18
C ARG A 109 -21.25 -4.60 -10.09
N ASN A 110 -20.64 -3.49 -9.67
CA ASN A 110 -21.21 -2.16 -9.62
C ASN A 110 -20.60 -1.23 -10.70
N LYS A 111 -20.38 -1.75 -11.90
CA LYS A 111 -19.93 -1.00 -13.08
C LYS A 111 -18.54 -0.33 -12.90
N GLY A 112 -17.63 -0.96 -12.15
CA GLY A 112 -16.30 -0.42 -11.89
C GLY A 112 -16.29 0.86 -11.04
N LYS A 113 -17.37 1.13 -10.28
CA LYS A 113 -17.47 2.31 -9.44
C LYS A 113 -16.66 2.16 -8.15
N SER A 114 -16.31 3.30 -7.53
CA SER A 114 -15.58 3.34 -6.27
C SER A 114 -16.32 2.60 -5.14
N ILE A 115 -15.56 2.12 -4.15
CA ILE A 115 -16.15 1.51 -2.95
C ILE A 115 -17.09 2.48 -2.23
N GLY A 116 -16.85 3.81 -2.33
CA GLY A 116 -17.77 4.82 -1.83
C GLY A 116 -19.14 4.78 -2.50
N THR A 117 -19.21 4.52 -3.81
CA THR A 117 -20.49 4.35 -4.51
C THR A 117 -21.14 3.01 -4.14
N VAL A 118 -20.37 1.94 -3.91
CA VAL A 118 -20.89 0.67 -3.40
C VAL A 118 -21.54 0.86 -2.02
N ILE A 119 -20.95 1.70 -1.16
CA ILE A 119 -21.52 2.10 0.14
C ILE A 119 -22.82 2.88 -0.05
N GLU A 120 -22.87 3.85 -0.99
CA GLU A 120 -24.09 4.59 -1.30
C GLU A 120 -25.26 3.66 -1.66
N ASP A 121 -24.99 2.74 -2.59
CA ASP A 121 -25.98 1.81 -3.10
C ASP A 121 -26.44 0.78 -2.05
N SER A 122 -25.59 0.45 -1.07
CA SER A 122 -25.84 -0.61 -0.10
C SER A 122 -26.29 -0.10 1.26
N ILE A 123 -25.77 1.02 1.73
CA ILE A 123 -26.01 1.59 3.07
C ILE A 123 -26.73 2.94 2.96
N GLY A 124 -26.28 3.81 2.06
CA GLY A 124 -26.93 5.09 1.80
C GLY A 124 -25.97 6.27 1.65
N LEU A 125 -26.53 7.41 1.24
CA LEU A 125 -25.77 8.63 0.91
C LEU A 125 -24.97 9.20 2.11
N LYS A 126 -25.52 9.16 3.33
CA LYS A 126 -24.81 9.62 4.52
C LYS A 126 -23.54 8.81 4.72
N ALA A 127 -23.64 7.49 4.64
CA ALA A 127 -22.51 6.59 4.79
C ALA A 127 -21.43 6.82 3.71
N LYS A 128 -21.83 7.07 2.44
CA LYS A 128 -20.91 7.46 1.37
C LYS A 128 -20.11 8.70 1.71
N ARG A 129 -20.79 9.77 2.16
CA ARG A 129 -20.11 11.03 2.50
C ARG A 129 -19.11 10.88 3.63
N LEU A 130 -19.47 10.15 4.68
CA LEU A 130 -18.58 9.83 5.80
C LEU A 130 -17.37 9.04 5.32
N PHE A 131 -17.60 8.03 4.47
CA PHE A 131 -16.53 7.21 3.89
C PHE A 131 -15.57 8.04 3.02
N ILE A 132 -16.09 8.92 2.15
CA ILE A 132 -15.26 9.75 1.28
C ILE A 132 -14.35 10.68 2.09
N ILE A 133 -14.87 11.31 3.14
CA ILE A 133 -14.07 12.16 4.03
C ILE A 133 -12.99 11.31 4.72
N PHE A 134 -13.38 10.16 5.27
CA PHE A 134 -12.46 9.24 5.91
C PHE A 134 -11.35 8.77 4.96
N ALA A 135 -11.73 8.30 3.77
CA ALA A 135 -10.80 7.83 2.75
C ALA A 135 -9.85 8.96 2.28
N TYR A 136 -10.35 10.18 2.11
CA TYR A 136 -9.52 11.32 1.75
C TYR A 136 -8.48 11.65 2.81
N LEU A 137 -8.86 11.69 4.10
CA LEU A 137 -7.92 11.90 5.20
C LEU A 137 -6.87 10.79 5.26
N THR A 138 -7.28 9.53 5.09
CA THR A 138 -6.35 8.40 5.03
C THR A 138 -5.39 8.52 3.85
N LEU A 139 -5.88 8.89 2.67
CA LEU A 139 -5.04 9.09 1.48
C LEU A 139 -4.04 10.25 1.63
N LEU A 140 -4.38 11.31 2.36
CA LEU A 140 -3.41 12.36 2.73
C LEU A 140 -2.28 11.79 3.58
N LEU A 141 -2.59 10.90 4.53
CA LEU A 141 -1.56 10.20 5.33
C LEU A 141 -0.70 9.27 4.47
N VAL A 142 -1.30 8.58 3.47
CA VAL A 142 -0.55 7.77 2.50
C VAL A 142 0.42 8.63 1.69
N VAL A 143 -0.05 9.76 1.15
CA VAL A 143 0.79 10.71 0.38
C VAL A 143 1.93 11.23 1.24
N ALA A 144 1.64 11.60 2.48
CA ALA A 144 2.63 12.10 3.43
C ALA A 144 3.69 11.03 3.79
N ALA A 145 3.25 9.82 4.14
CA ALA A 145 4.15 8.74 4.55
C ALA A 145 5.03 8.26 3.39
N PHE A 146 4.44 7.96 2.24
CA PHE A 146 5.20 7.44 1.10
C PHE A 146 6.05 8.51 0.43
N GLY A 147 5.58 9.75 0.34
CA GLY A 147 6.40 10.87 -0.11
C GLY A 147 7.64 11.06 0.77
N SER A 148 7.46 10.97 2.09
CA SER A 148 8.56 11.03 3.05
C SER A 148 9.55 9.87 2.90
N ILE A 149 9.08 8.63 2.66
CA ILE A 149 9.95 7.48 2.44
C ILE A 149 10.76 7.68 1.13
N VAL A 150 10.11 8.07 0.04
CA VAL A 150 10.80 8.36 -1.24
C VAL A 150 11.86 9.42 -1.06
N ALA A 151 11.53 10.55 -0.43
CA ALA A 151 12.50 11.62 -0.17
C ALA A 151 13.69 11.14 0.68
N ASN A 152 13.45 10.23 1.65
CA ASN A 152 14.52 9.62 2.44
C ASN A 152 15.44 8.69 1.64
N THR A 153 14.91 8.01 0.59
CA THR A 153 15.73 7.16 -0.30
C THR A 153 16.50 7.97 -1.35
N PHE A 154 16.25 9.28 -1.46
CA PHE A 154 16.91 10.16 -2.44
C PHE A 154 17.84 11.19 -1.79
N LYS A 155 17.61 11.53 -0.51
CA LYS A 155 18.31 12.63 0.16
C LYS A 155 19.81 12.41 0.27
N ALA A 156 20.57 13.51 0.18
CA ALA A 156 21.98 13.55 0.52
C ALA A 156 22.18 13.49 2.05
N THR A 157 23.32 12.93 2.44
CA THR A 157 23.84 12.97 3.81
C THR A 157 24.84 14.13 3.90
N TYR A 158 24.83 14.85 5.02
CA TYR A 158 25.70 16.00 5.24
C TYR A 158 26.66 15.73 6.41
N LEU A 159 27.88 16.20 6.27
CA LEU A 159 28.89 16.23 7.32
C LEU A 159 28.54 17.32 8.37
N GLU A 160 29.18 17.28 9.53
CA GLU A 160 28.97 18.28 10.58
C GLU A 160 29.24 19.73 10.15
N ASN A 161 30.14 19.92 9.17
CA ASN A 161 30.46 21.23 8.59
C ASN A 161 29.46 21.71 7.51
N GLY A 162 28.38 20.96 7.27
CA GLY A 162 27.35 21.26 6.26
C GLY A 162 27.72 20.86 4.82
N ALA A 163 28.90 20.30 4.58
CA ALA A 163 29.27 19.79 3.26
C ALA A 163 28.58 18.43 2.97
N ILE A 164 28.40 18.13 1.70
CA ILE A 164 27.79 16.85 1.29
C ILE A 164 28.81 15.72 1.51
N ASP A 165 28.37 14.67 2.21
CA ASP A 165 29.09 13.40 2.25
C ASP A 165 28.74 12.59 0.99
N TYR A 166 29.57 12.70 -0.03
CA TYR A 166 29.36 12.03 -1.32
C TYR A 166 29.39 10.50 -1.20
N ALA A 167 30.22 9.96 -0.32
CA ALA A 167 30.33 8.50 -0.13
C ALA A 167 29.07 7.93 0.52
N ALA A 168 28.62 8.53 1.62
CA ALA A 168 27.39 8.12 2.30
C ALA A 168 26.13 8.41 1.46
N SER A 169 26.18 9.40 0.56
CA SER A 169 25.04 9.78 -0.29
C SER A 169 24.95 9.01 -1.61
N ALA A 170 25.99 8.30 -2.03
CA ALA A 170 26.08 7.70 -3.38
C ALA A 170 24.92 6.73 -3.70
N ALA A 171 24.52 5.87 -2.76
CA ALA A 171 23.42 4.93 -2.97
C ALA A 171 22.07 5.65 -3.16
N ASN A 172 21.82 6.70 -2.39
CA ASN A 172 20.60 7.51 -2.50
C ASN A 172 20.58 8.34 -3.80
N ALA A 173 21.69 8.96 -4.14
CA ALA A 173 21.82 9.72 -5.40
C ALA A 173 21.65 8.82 -6.63
N SER A 174 22.21 7.59 -6.59
CA SER A 174 21.99 6.58 -7.62
C SER A 174 20.51 6.20 -7.73
N THR A 175 19.85 5.98 -6.62
CA THR A 175 18.41 5.64 -6.56
C THR A 175 17.56 6.77 -7.16
N ALA A 176 17.85 8.02 -6.83
CA ALA A 176 17.17 9.18 -7.40
C ALA A 176 17.35 9.25 -8.93
N MET A 177 18.60 9.11 -9.40
CA MET A 177 18.92 9.19 -10.83
C MET A 177 18.26 8.07 -11.64
N ILE A 178 18.32 6.83 -11.15
CA ILE A 178 17.65 5.69 -11.78
C ILE A 178 16.13 5.90 -11.82
N SER A 179 15.52 6.44 -10.74
CA SER A 179 14.08 6.73 -10.71
C SER A 179 13.68 7.77 -11.75
N ILE A 180 14.50 8.80 -12.00
CA ILE A 180 14.29 9.78 -13.07
C ILE A 180 14.34 9.11 -14.44
N PHE A 181 15.36 8.28 -14.71
CA PHE A 181 15.44 7.52 -15.96
C PHE A 181 14.23 6.59 -16.16
N PHE A 182 13.76 6.01 -15.07
CA PHE A 182 12.61 5.11 -15.09
C PHE A 182 11.31 5.82 -15.50
N ILE A 183 11.10 7.06 -15.06
CA ILE A 183 9.97 7.90 -15.47
C ILE A 183 10.03 8.17 -16.97
N VAL A 184 11.19 8.56 -17.49
CA VAL A 184 11.38 8.81 -18.93
C VAL A 184 11.15 7.53 -19.73
N LEU A 185 11.70 6.40 -19.28
CA LEU A 185 11.52 5.11 -19.92
C LEU A 185 10.05 4.67 -19.95
N ALA A 186 9.31 4.89 -18.85
CA ALA A 186 7.88 4.58 -18.75
C ALA A 186 7.04 5.38 -19.77
N ILE A 187 7.34 6.68 -19.92
CA ILE A 187 6.66 7.54 -20.90
C ILE A 187 6.92 7.04 -22.33
N LEU A 188 8.18 6.73 -22.66
CA LEU A 188 8.55 6.18 -23.96
C LEU A 188 7.88 4.83 -24.22
N PHE A 189 7.91 3.92 -23.25
CA PHE A 189 7.24 2.62 -23.34
C PHE A 189 5.74 2.78 -23.58
N GLY A 190 5.07 3.65 -22.80
CA GLY A 190 3.65 3.95 -22.95
C GLY A 190 3.33 4.48 -24.36
N PHE A 191 4.14 5.40 -24.87
CA PHE A 191 3.96 5.93 -26.22
C PHE A 191 4.06 4.83 -27.30
N PHE A 192 5.08 3.99 -27.26
CA PHE A 192 5.28 2.95 -28.26
C PHE A 192 4.20 1.85 -28.16
N VAL A 193 3.86 1.39 -26.96
CA VAL A 193 2.90 0.29 -26.76
C VAL A 193 1.47 0.74 -27.05
N TYR A 194 1.04 1.88 -26.48
CA TYR A 194 -0.37 2.29 -26.54
C TYR A 194 -0.70 3.20 -27.74
N ARG A 195 0.26 4.01 -28.22
CA ARG A 195 0.02 4.90 -29.38
C ARG A 195 0.46 4.31 -30.71
N ARG A 196 1.52 3.52 -30.71
CA ARG A 196 2.10 2.91 -31.92
C ARG A 196 1.73 1.42 -32.05
N ASN A 197 0.93 0.88 -31.11
CA ASN A 197 0.50 -0.53 -31.11
C ASN A 197 1.68 -1.52 -31.23
N ALA A 198 2.82 -1.21 -30.63
CA ALA A 198 3.98 -2.10 -30.64
C ALA A 198 3.64 -3.42 -29.91
N PRO A 199 4.16 -4.56 -30.37
CA PRO A 199 3.92 -5.86 -29.73
C PRO A 199 4.39 -5.84 -28.27
N LEU A 200 3.49 -6.12 -27.32
CA LEU A 200 3.77 -6.02 -25.89
C LEU A 200 4.98 -6.88 -25.48
N GLY A 201 5.09 -8.11 -25.97
CA GLY A 201 6.20 -9.01 -25.59
C GLY A 201 7.58 -8.45 -25.97
N VAL A 202 7.73 -7.97 -27.22
CA VAL A 202 8.99 -7.35 -27.70
C VAL A 202 9.28 -6.07 -26.91
N SER A 203 8.27 -5.21 -26.74
CA SER A 203 8.39 -3.97 -25.98
C SER A 203 8.81 -4.23 -24.53
N THR A 204 8.29 -5.31 -23.91
CA THR A 204 8.66 -5.72 -22.55
C THR A 204 10.13 -6.11 -22.46
N ILE A 205 10.61 -6.95 -23.39
CA ILE A 205 12.03 -7.35 -23.42
C ILE A 205 12.92 -6.11 -23.54
N ILE A 206 12.61 -5.22 -24.50
CA ILE A 206 13.33 -3.97 -24.69
C ILE A 206 13.26 -3.10 -23.42
N GLY A 207 12.08 -2.97 -22.81
CA GLY A 207 11.87 -2.21 -21.58
C GLY A 207 12.74 -2.74 -20.44
N VAL A 208 12.76 -4.06 -20.21
CA VAL A 208 13.59 -4.69 -19.16
C VAL A 208 15.09 -4.48 -19.42
N VAL A 209 15.53 -4.60 -20.68
CA VAL A 209 16.94 -4.31 -21.05
C VAL A 209 17.27 -2.84 -20.78
N LEU A 210 16.39 -1.91 -21.15
CA LEU A 210 16.58 -0.49 -20.91
C LEU A 210 16.54 -0.14 -19.41
N ILE A 211 15.76 -0.85 -18.59
CA ILE A 211 15.85 -0.75 -17.12
C ILE A 211 17.26 -1.13 -16.65
N ALA A 212 17.81 -2.25 -17.11
CA ALA A 212 19.16 -2.68 -16.73
C ALA A 212 20.21 -1.64 -17.15
N VAL A 213 20.07 -1.06 -18.34
CA VAL A 213 20.94 0.03 -18.83
C VAL A 213 20.80 1.29 -17.95
N ALA A 214 19.57 1.70 -17.63
CA ALA A 214 19.30 2.85 -16.76
C ALA A 214 19.90 2.65 -15.36
N MET A 215 19.81 1.42 -14.82
CA MET A 215 20.44 1.06 -13.56
C MET A 215 21.97 1.15 -13.64
N TYR A 216 22.58 0.59 -14.67
CA TYR A 216 24.03 0.68 -14.88
C TYR A 216 24.52 2.13 -14.99
N ILE A 217 23.82 2.97 -15.77
CA ILE A 217 24.14 4.40 -15.90
C ILE A 217 23.99 5.09 -14.54
N GLY A 218 22.85 4.94 -13.84
CA GLY A 218 22.60 5.64 -12.60
C GLY A 218 23.50 5.20 -11.44
N LEU A 219 23.98 3.94 -11.41
CA LEU A 219 24.98 3.48 -10.45
C LEU A 219 26.35 4.15 -10.66
N ASN A 220 26.71 4.45 -11.90
CA ASN A 220 28.01 5.05 -12.24
C ASN A 220 27.97 6.57 -12.43
N TRP A 221 26.79 7.15 -12.68
CA TRP A 221 26.58 8.58 -12.91
C TRP A 221 25.34 9.08 -12.20
N HIS A 222 25.52 9.77 -11.08
CA HIS A 222 24.46 10.26 -10.19
C HIS A 222 24.83 11.65 -9.63
N PRO A 223 24.79 12.70 -10.45
CA PRO A 223 25.26 14.03 -10.06
C PRO A 223 24.31 14.81 -9.14
N ILE A 224 23.14 14.27 -8.78
CA ILE A 224 22.09 14.99 -8.07
C ILE A 224 22.15 14.65 -6.57
N TYR A 225 22.53 15.66 -5.76
CA TYR A 225 22.61 15.55 -4.30
C TYR A 225 21.80 16.69 -3.69
N LEU A 226 20.59 16.39 -3.19
CA LEU A 226 19.66 17.39 -2.66
C LEU A 226 19.22 17.01 -1.25
N SER A 227 18.72 18.01 -0.48
CA SER A 227 18.18 17.79 0.85
C SER A 227 16.84 17.04 0.82
N TYR A 228 16.45 16.54 1.99
CA TYR A 228 15.15 15.92 2.18
C TYR A 228 13.99 16.83 1.78
N GLU A 229 14.02 18.08 2.22
CA GLU A 229 12.98 19.08 1.95
C GLU A 229 12.85 19.37 0.45
N THR A 230 13.98 19.49 -0.23
CA THR A 230 13.99 19.71 -1.68
C THR A 230 13.39 18.53 -2.43
N TRP A 231 13.75 17.29 -2.05
CA TRP A 231 13.15 16.09 -2.64
C TRP A 231 11.66 15.97 -2.33
N MET A 232 11.19 16.35 -1.13
CA MET A 232 9.76 16.40 -0.84
C MET A 232 9.01 17.35 -1.77
N ILE A 233 9.56 18.53 -2.07
CA ILE A 233 8.96 19.49 -3.01
C ILE A 233 8.98 18.92 -4.44
N ILE A 234 10.11 18.36 -4.89
CA ILE A 234 10.23 17.75 -6.22
C ILE A 234 9.21 16.58 -6.39
N CYS A 235 9.11 15.71 -5.40
CA CYS A 235 8.11 14.65 -5.40
C CYS A 235 6.68 15.24 -5.44
N GLY A 236 6.42 16.32 -4.70
CA GLY A 236 5.14 17.03 -4.74
C GLY A 236 4.79 17.55 -6.14
N VAL A 237 5.73 18.20 -6.82
CA VAL A 237 5.54 18.65 -8.21
C VAL A 237 5.32 17.46 -9.15
N TYR A 238 6.10 16.39 -8.98
CA TYR A 238 5.97 15.18 -9.78
C TYR A 238 4.56 14.56 -9.64
N ILE A 239 4.07 14.32 -8.43
CA ILE A 239 2.74 13.71 -8.22
C ILE A 239 1.59 14.63 -8.64
N LEU A 240 1.79 15.96 -8.61
CA LEU A 240 0.82 16.91 -9.16
C LEU A 240 0.65 16.69 -10.66
N VAL A 241 1.74 16.55 -11.41
CA VAL A 241 1.71 16.25 -12.85
C VAL A 241 1.18 14.84 -13.09
N ALA A 242 1.68 13.84 -12.38
CA ALA A 242 1.29 12.44 -12.55
C ALA A 242 -0.21 12.20 -12.29
N SER A 243 -0.78 12.88 -11.30
CA SER A 243 -2.20 12.74 -10.95
C SER A 243 -3.16 13.21 -12.06
N VAL A 244 -2.80 14.24 -12.83
CA VAL A 244 -3.66 14.81 -13.88
C VAL A 244 -3.36 14.24 -15.27
N THR A 245 -2.23 13.56 -15.43
CA THR A 245 -1.82 12.93 -16.70
C THR A 245 -2.67 11.68 -16.96
N PRO A 246 -3.08 11.39 -18.20
CA PRO A 246 -3.77 10.15 -18.57
C PRO A 246 -3.01 8.90 -18.12
N VAL A 247 -3.74 7.88 -17.64
CA VAL A 247 -3.17 6.67 -17.02
C VAL A 247 -2.18 5.95 -17.94
N TRP A 248 -2.51 5.87 -19.23
CA TRP A 248 -1.71 5.16 -20.25
C TRP A 248 -0.35 5.82 -20.56
N ILE A 249 -0.17 7.11 -20.24
CA ILE A 249 1.09 7.83 -20.53
C ILE A 249 2.16 7.48 -19.50
N LEU A 250 1.81 7.47 -18.23
CA LEU A 250 2.78 7.37 -17.14
C LEU A 250 2.46 6.23 -16.17
N LEU A 251 1.27 6.20 -15.58
CA LEU A 251 0.94 5.31 -14.48
C LEU A 251 1.03 3.83 -14.90
N GLN A 252 0.25 3.45 -15.91
CA GLN A 252 0.16 2.06 -16.35
C GLN A 252 1.49 1.49 -16.88
N PRO A 253 2.24 2.17 -17.78
CA PRO A 253 3.51 1.65 -18.25
C PRO A 253 4.58 1.63 -17.18
N ARG A 254 4.61 2.64 -16.27
CA ARG A 254 5.57 2.66 -15.19
C ARG A 254 5.31 1.53 -14.20
N ASP A 255 4.09 1.33 -13.78
CA ASP A 255 3.72 0.28 -12.82
C ASP A 255 3.98 -1.11 -13.40
N TYR A 256 3.70 -1.31 -14.70
CA TYR A 256 4.03 -2.54 -15.40
C TYR A 256 5.54 -2.81 -15.41
N LEU A 257 6.35 -1.82 -15.74
CA LEU A 257 7.81 -1.96 -15.73
C LEU A 257 8.36 -2.11 -14.31
N SER A 258 7.80 -1.38 -13.33
CA SER A 258 8.19 -1.50 -11.90
C SER A 258 7.91 -2.90 -11.35
N SER A 259 6.88 -3.60 -11.85
CA SER A 259 6.56 -4.95 -11.40
C SER A 259 7.71 -5.94 -11.67
N PHE A 260 8.49 -5.76 -12.74
CA PHE A 260 9.67 -6.60 -13.00
C PHE A 260 10.78 -6.39 -11.97
N LEU A 261 10.99 -5.16 -11.50
CA LEU A 261 11.91 -4.90 -10.40
C LEU A 261 11.44 -5.58 -9.12
N LEU A 262 10.13 -5.51 -8.83
CA LEU A 262 9.53 -6.11 -7.66
C LEU A 262 9.65 -7.64 -7.67
N TYR A 263 9.25 -8.28 -8.77
CA TYR A 263 9.40 -9.74 -8.91
C TYR A 263 10.87 -10.15 -8.89
N GLY A 264 11.75 -9.41 -9.57
CA GLY A 264 13.18 -9.64 -9.55
C GLY A 264 13.77 -9.56 -8.14
N MET A 265 13.39 -8.54 -7.37
CA MET A 265 13.77 -8.38 -5.98
C MET A 265 13.29 -9.57 -5.12
N MET A 266 12.03 -9.98 -5.25
CA MET A 266 11.48 -11.10 -4.50
C MET A 266 12.19 -12.41 -4.86
N ILE A 267 12.48 -12.66 -6.13
CA ILE A 267 13.22 -13.85 -6.59
C ILE A 267 14.63 -13.84 -6.00
N LEU A 268 15.35 -12.71 -6.07
CA LEU A 268 16.68 -12.58 -5.47
C LEU A 268 16.64 -12.79 -3.95
N ALA A 269 15.63 -12.27 -3.27
CA ALA A 269 15.44 -12.48 -1.84
C ALA A 269 15.22 -13.96 -1.50
N VAL A 270 14.37 -14.66 -2.26
CA VAL A 270 14.13 -16.10 -2.10
C VAL A 270 15.43 -16.90 -2.34
N ILE A 271 16.18 -16.56 -3.39
CA ILE A 271 17.49 -17.19 -3.67
C ILE A 271 18.45 -16.94 -2.50
N GLY A 272 18.53 -15.70 -2.00
CA GLY A 272 19.40 -15.36 -0.87
C GLY A 272 19.04 -16.14 0.40
N ILE A 273 17.75 -16.19 0.76
CA ILE A 273 17.27 -16.88 1.96
C ILE A 273 17.46 -18.40 1.83
N ILE A 274 17.06 -18.98 0.70
CA ILE A 274 17.19 -20.45 0.49
C ILE A 274 18.64 -20.85 0.31
N GLY A 275 19.46 -20.09 -0.41
CA GLY A 275 20.86 -20.42 -0.67
C GLY A 275 21.76 -20.26 0.56
N CYS A 276 21.56 -19.18 1.33
CA CYS A 276 22.36 -18.90 2.52
C CYS A 276 21.94 -19.74 3.74
N HIS A 277 20.71 -20.25 3.79
CA HIS A 277 20.14 -21.02 4.92
C HIS A 277 20.35 -20.34 6.28
N PRO A 278 20.06 -19.02 6.44
CA PRO A 278 20.46 -18.31 7.63
C PRO A 278 19.70 -18.80 8.86
N SER A 279 20.43 -19.01 9.99
CA SER A 279 19.79 -19.22 11.28
C SER A 279 19.15 -17.91 11.75
N ILE A 280 17.95 -18.01 12.32
CA ILE A 280 17.25 -16.90 12.98
C ILE A 280 17.21 -17.08 14.51
N ASP A 281 18.10 -17.90 15.08
CA ASP A 281 18.10 -18.21 16.51
C ASP A 281 18.50 -16.99 17.36
N ALA A 282 19.17 -15.98 16.78
CA ALA A 282 19.47 -14.73 17.42
C ALA A 282 18.21 -13.91 17.73
N MET A 283 17.15 -14.02 16.90
CA MET A 283 15.90 -13.34 17.08
C MET A 283 14.96 -14.18 17.96
N PRO A 284 14.46 -13.65 19.10
CA PRO A 284 13.53 -14.39 19.95
C PRO A 284 12.25 -14.77 19.21
N ALA A 285 11.71 -15.95 19.53
CA ALA A 285 10.40 -16.37 19.01
C ALA A 285 9.28 -15.44 19.51
N PHE A 286 9.38 -15.04 20.77
CA PHE A 286 8.46 -14.10 21.42
C PHE A 286 9.22 -13.31 22.49
N THR A 287 9.10 -11.98 22.47
CA THR A 287 9.81 -11.08 23.42
C THR A 287 8.94 -10.64 24.58
N GLY A 288 7.61 -10.83 24.49
CA GLY A 288 6.64 -10.40 25.48
C GLY A 288 5.49 -9.58 24.89
N PHE A 289 4.58 -9.18 25.76
CA PHE A 289 3.40 -8.38 25.37
C PHE A 289 3.65 -6.87 25.32
N GLN A 290 4.86 -6.43 25.59
CA GLN A 290 5.27 -5.03 25.54
C GLN A 290 6.64 -4.92 24.86
N ASP A 291 6.80 -3.92 24.00
CA ASP A 291 8.08 -3.59 23.38
C ASP A 291 9.00 -2.96 24.43
N THR A 292 10.00 -3.72 24.84
CA THR A 292 11.06 -3.32 25.78
C THR A 292 12.39 -3.04 25.09
N LEU A 293 12.49 -3.31 23.78
CA LEU A 293 13.71 -3.11 22.99
C LEU A 293 13.84 -1.65 22.53
N ALA A 294 12.75 -1.08 22.03
CA ALA A 294 12.69 0.27 21.50
C ALA A 294 13.91 0.66 20.64
N PRO A 295 14.28 -0.11 19.59
CA PRO A 295 15.54 0.07 18.86
C PRO A 295 15.67 1.44 18.22
N THR A 296 14.55 2.11 17.90
CA THR A 296 14.48 3.48 17.37
C THR A 296 14.52 4.57 18.44
N GLY A 297 14.75 4.21 19.72
CA GLY A 297 14.61 5.10 20.86
C GLY A 297 13.16 5.38 21.29
N THR A 298 12.17 4.85 20.57
CA THR A 298 10.74 4.99 20.89
C THR A 298 10.07 3.61 20.86
N SER A 299 9.46 3.21 21.97
CA SER A 299 8.73 1.94 22.08
C SER A 299 7.44 1.97 21.27
N LEU A 300 7.11 0.87 20.61
CA LEU A 300 5.81 0.64 19.98
C LEU A 300 4.68 0.45 21.02
N GLY A 301 5.02 0.25 22.29
CA GLY A 301 4.07 0.01 23.36
C GLY A 301 3.66 -1.46 23.47
N TYR A 302 2.37 -1.70 23.70
CA TYR A 302 1.85 -3.06 23.89
C TYR A 302 1.63 -3.78 22.54
N LEU A 303 1.89 -5.10 22.51
CA LEU A 303 1.67 -5.94 21.35
C LEU A 303 0.26 -5.74 20.76
N PHE A 304 -0.78 -5.71 21.62
CA PHE A 304 -2.10 -5.25 21.20
C PHE A 304 -2.27 -3.77 21.60
N PRO A 305 -2.55 -2.87 20.66
CA PRO A 305 -2.83 -3.07 19.24
C PRO A 305 -1.61 -2.92 18.30
N ALA A 306 -0.41 -2.61 18.82
CA ALA A 306 0.72 -2.14 18.01
C ALA A 306 1.15 -3.12 16.92
N LEU A 307 1.30 -4.42 17.24
CA LEU A 307 1.66 -5.45 16.25
C LEU A 307 0.76 -5.37 15.01
N PHE A 308 -0.55 -5.32 15.25
CA PHE A 308 -1.58 -5.41 14.22
C PHE A 308 -1.60 -4.19 13.31
N VAL A 309 -1.45 -2.98 13.85
CA VAL A 309 -1.46 -1.74 13.06
C VAL A 309 -0.11 -1.44 12.41
N THR A 310 1.00 -1.90 13.00
CA THR A 310 2.34 -1.70 12.45
C THR A 310 2.55 -2.55 11.19
N ILE A 311 2.06 -3.81 11.18
CA ILE A 311 2.07 -4.69 9.99
C ILE A 311 0.85 -4.36 9.11
N ALA A 312 0.65 -3.13 8.72
CA ALA A 312 -0.54 -2.73 8.00
C ALA A 312 -0.72 -3.52 6.69
N CYS A 313 0.09 -3.27 5.68
CA CYS A 313 -0.16 -3.79 4.34
C CYS A 313 0.15 -5.29 4.19
N GLY A 314 1.14 -5.83 4.90
CA GLY A 314 1.52 -7.26 4.81
C GLY A 314 0.45 -8.25 5.30
N ALA A 315 -0.58 -7.78 6.03
CA ALA A 315 -1.68 -8.59 6.54
C ALA A 315 -3.04 -8.13 6.02
N ILE A 316 -3.34 -6.83 6.07
CA ILE A 316 -4.57 -6.22 5.54
C ILE A 316 -4.36 -4.72 5.35
N SER A 317 -4.83 -4.15 4.24
CA SER A 317 -4.70 -2.74 3.92
C SER A 317 -5.98 -2.16 3.31
N GLY A 318 -6.49 -1.09 3.88
CA GLY A 318 -7.67 -0.39 3.36
C GLY A 318 -7.41 0.30 2.04
N PHE A 319 -6.19 0.77 1.81
CA PHE A 319 -5.78 1.38 0.56
C PHE A 319 -6.01 0.45 -0.64
N HIS A 320 -5.87 -0.87 -0.46
CA HIS A 320 -6.10 -1.86 -1.52
C HIS A 320 -7.54 -1.83 -2.06
N SER A 321 -8.54 -1.59 -1.20
CA SER A 321 -9.93 -1.46 -1.66
C SER A 321 -10.13 -0.25 -2.57
N LEU A 322 -9.40 0.84 -2.32
CA LEU A 322 -9.43 2.03 -3.16
C LEU A 322 -8.73 1.79 -4.50
N VAL A 323 -7.58 1.11 -4.50
CA VAL A 323 -6.88 0.69 -5.74
C VAL A 323 -7.74 -0.29 -6.54
N GLY A 324 -8.25 -1.33 -5.90
CA GLY A 324 -9.09 -2.35 -6.53
C GLY A 324 -10.32 -1.75 -7.19
N SER A 325 -11.05 -0.89 -6.48
CA SER A 325 -12.28 -0.26 -6.98
C SER A 325 -12.02 1.00 -7.84
N GLY A 326 -10.92 1.70 -7.63
CA GLY A 326 -10.63 2.94 -8.33
C GLY A 326 -9.99 2.77 -9.70
N THR A 327 -9.14 1.75 -9.86
CA THR A 327 -8.36 1.53 -11.07
C THR A 327 -8.52 0.11 -11.63
N THR A 328 -8.30 -0.92 -10.83
CA THR A 328 -8.24 -2.32 -11.28
C THR A 328 -9.57 -2.82 -11.84
N ALA A 329 -10.69 -2.49 -11.19
CA ALA A 329 -12.03 -2.90 -11.63
C ALA A 329 -12.41 -2.36 -13.02
N LYS A 330 -11.85 -1.22 -13.40
CA LYS A 330 -12.08 -0.59 -14.70
C LYS A 330 -11.25 -1.21 -15.83
N GLN A 331 -10.24 -2.01 -15.48
CA GLN A 331 -9.30 -2.61 -16.42
C GLN A 331 -9.42 -4.15 -16.48
N LEU A 332 -10.23 -4.75 -15.59
CA LEU A 332 -10.39 -6.19 -15.49
C LEU A 332 -11.05 -6.77 -16.74
N ASN A 333 -10.27 -7.54 -17.52
CA ASN A 333 -10.72 -8.11 -18.79
C ASN A 333 -11.76 -9.23 -18.59
N ASN A 334 -11.61 -10.08 -17.59
CA ASN A 334 -12.52 -11.17 -17.29
C ASN A 334 -12.72 -11.30 -15.78
N GLU A 335 -13.95 -11.59 -15.35
CA GLU A 335 -14.28 -11.69 -13.92
C GLU A 335 -13.50 -12.81 -13.20
N ARG A 336 -13.11 -13.89 -13.89
CA ARG A 336 -12.28 -14.96 -13.34
C ARG A 336 -10.90 -14.47 -12.85
N ASP A 337 -10.40 -13.37 -13.44
CA ASP A 337 -9.08 -12.83 -13.14
C ASP A 337 -9.08 -11.99 -11.85
N ALA A 338 -10.27 -11.67 -11.30
CA ALA A 338 -10.38 -10.93 -10.04
C ALA A 338 -9.74 -11.67 -8.86
N ARG A 339 -9.87 -13.01 -8.79
CA ARG A 339 -9.24 -13.80 -7.72
C ARG A 339 -7.71 -13.80 -7.80
N PRO A 340 -7.04 -14.16 -8.91
CA PRO A 340 -5.59 -14.11 -8.95
C PRO A 340 -5.06 -12.69 -8.75
N ILE A 341 -5.71 -11.66 -9.28
CA ILE A 341 -5.23 -10.28 -9.18
C ILE A 341 -5.38 -9.75 -7.75
N ALA A 342 -6.57 -9.77 -7.15
CA ALA A 342 -6.77 -9.18 -5.84
C ALA A 342 -6.40 -10.13 -4.70
N TYR A 343 -7.00 -11.31 -4.62
CA TYR A 343 -6.69 -12.28 -3.56
C TYR A 343 -5.24 -12.78 -3.67
N GLY A 344 -4.80 -13.15 -4.89
CA GLY A 344 -3.43 -13.60 -5.16
C GLY A 344 -2.41 -12.48 -4.92
N GLY A 345 -2.68 -11.25 -5.35
CA GLY A 345 -1.83 -10.08 -5.11
C GLY A 345 -1.58 -9.86 -3.62
N MET A 346 -2.62 -9.90 -2.78
CA MET A 346 -2.50 -9.78 -1.33
C MET A 346 -1.65 -10.89 -0.72
N LEU A 347 -1.78 -12.14 -1.18
CA LEU A 347 -0.96 -13.23 -0.64
C LEU A 347 0.52 -13.15 -1.08
N ILE A 348 0.80 -12.64 -2.28
CA ILE A 348 2.18 -12.34 -2.71
C ILE A 348 2.75 -11.22 -1.83
N GLU A 349 1.98 -10.23 -1.47
CA GLU A 349 2.38 -9.18 -0.56
C GLU A 349 2.66 -9.71 0.86
N SER A 350 1.84 -10.65 1.34
CA SER A 350 2.11 -11.36 2.59
C SER A 350 3.43 -12.17 2.53
N ALA A 351 3.74 -12.78 1.38
CA ALA A 351 5.04 -13.44 1.18
C ALA A 351 6.21 -12.45 1.25
N LEU A 352 6.06 -11.24 0.68
CA LEU A 352 7.04 -10.16 0.82
C LEU A 352 7.23 -9.74 2.30
N ALA A 353 6.15 -9.70 3.08
CA ALA A 353 6.21 -9.42 4.51
C ALA A 353 7.00 -10.49 5.29
N ILE A 354 6.87 -11.77 4.92
CA ILE A 354 7.71 -12.85 5.49
C ILE A 354 9.18 -12.73 5.06
N ILE A 355 9.45 -12.35 3.81
CA ILE A 355 10.79 -12.05 3.33
C ILE A 355 11.43 -10.94 4.17
N SER A 356 10.67 -9.89 4.48
CA SER A 356 11.12 -8.76 5.31
C SER A 356 11.41 -9.19 6.75
N LEU A 357 10.59 -10.09 7.29
CA LEU A 357 10.85 -10.71 8.60
C LEU A 357 12.14 -11.55 8.59
N CYS A 358 12.40 -12.32 7.52
CA CYS A 358 13.66 -13.05 7.38
C CYS A 358 14.86 -12.11 7.28
N ALA A 359 14.71 -10.95 6.62
CA ALA A 359 15.79 -9.96 6.49
C ALA A 359 16.19 -9.38 7.85
N VAL A 360 15.22 -8.93 8.67
CA VAL A 360 15.51 -8.37 10.00
C VAL A 360 16.01 -9.45 10.95
N ALA A 361 15.50 -10.67 10.86
CA ALA A 361 15.95 -11.79 11.69
C ALA A 361 17.42 -12.13 11.44
N TYR A 362 17.91 -12.00 10.21
CA TYR A 362 19.30 -12.24 9.86
C TYR A 362 20.26 -11.21 10.46
N ILE A 363 19.90 -9.94 10.48
CA ILE A 363 20.69 -8.85 11.07
C ILE A 363 20.12 -8.40 12.42
N TRP A 364 19.51 -9.33 13.15
CA TRP A 364 18.79 -9.05 14.38
C TRP A 364 19.60 -8.27 15.42
N LYS A 365 20.88 -8.59 15.58
CA LYS A 365 21.76 -7.91 16.57
C LYS A 365 21.87 -6.42 16.26
N ASP A 366 22.17 -6.07 15.02
CA ASP A 366 22.34 -4.67 14.58
C ASP A 366 21.02 -3.90 14.64
N TYR A 367 19.89 -4.58 14.49
CA TYR A 367 18.56 -3.98 14.66
C TYR A 367 18.22 -3.77 16.14
N ALA A 368 18.43 -4.78 16.97
CA ALA A 368 18.04 -4.75 18.39
C ALA A 368 18.90 -3.78 19.22
N ASP A 369 20.17 -3.58 18.87
CA ASP A 369 21.08 -2.63 19.53
C ASP A 369 20.95 -1.20 19.00
N GLY A 370 20.12 -0.96 17.99
CA GLY A 370 19.87 0.36 17.42
C GLY A 370 20.86 0.82 16.35
N THR A 371 21.83 -0.02 15.95
CA THR A 371 22.82 0.33 14.92
C THR A 371 22.19 0.51 13.54
N THR A 372 21.24 -0.35 13.17
CA THR A 372 20.52 -0.28 11.89
C THR A 372 19.02 -0.36 12.14
N VAL A 373 18.32 0.78 12.17
CA VAL A 373 16.90 0.86 12.55
C VAL A 373 15.97 1.31 11.44
N VAL A 374 16.50 1.90 10.36
CA VAL A 374 15.67 2.34 9.23
C VAL A 374 15.19 1.11 8.45
N PRO A 375 13.87 0.84 8.37
CA PRO A 375 13.37 -0.44 7.85
C PRO A 375 13.82 -0.76 6.44
N THR A 376 13.94 0.24 5.55
CA THR A 376 14.45 0.04 4.19
C THR A 376 15.92 -0.39 4.18
N ALA A 377 16.75 0.17 5.07
CA ALA A 377 18.14 -0.20 5.22
C ALA A 377 18.30 -1.59 5.87
N VAL A 378 17.45 -1.93 6.85
CA VAL A 378 17.37 -3.27 7.45
C VAL A 378 17.03 -4.32 6.40
N PHE A 379 16.02 -4.05 5.59
CA PHE A 379 15.60 -4.94 4.51
C PHE A 379 16.72 -5.15 3.48
N ALA A 380 17.26 -4.06 2.96
CA ALA A 380 18.33 -4.11 1.96
C ALA A 380 19.62 -4.71 2.54
N GLY A 381 19.98 -4.35 3.77
CA GLY A 381 21.17 -4.86 4.47
C GLY A 381 21.10 -6.36 4.72
N GLY A 382 19.99 -6.84 5.27
CA GLY A 382 19.79 -8.27 5.53
C GLY A 382 19.87 -9.12 4.27
N LEU A 383 19.11 -8.76 3.24
CA LEU A 383 19.08 -9.53 1.98
C LEU A 383 20.38 -9.42 1.18
N SER A 384 20.98 -8.22 1.08
CA SER A 384 22.25 -8.05 0.36
C SER A 384 23.40 -8.79 1.05
N SER A 385 23.41 -8.87 2.38
CA SER A 385 24.40 -9.66 3.11
C SER A 385 24.26 -11.16 2.85
N MET A 386 23.04 -11.69 2.78
CA MET A 386 22.80 -13.08 2.38
C MET A 386 23.31 -13.36 0.96
N LEU A 387 23.00 -12.45 0.01
CA LEU A 387 23.47 -12.58 -1.38
C LEU A 387 24.98 -12.38 -1.51
N GLY A 388 25.57 -11.51 -0.70
CA GLY A 388 27.02 -11.34 -0.60
C GLY A 388 27.74 -12.59 -0.12
N ASN A 389 27.16 -13.32 0.82
CA ASN A 389 27.71 -14.61 1.27
C ASN A 389 27.65 -15.70 0.18
N LEU A 390 26.70 -15.62 -0.74
CA LEU A 390 26.57 -16.57 -1.85
C LEU A 390 27.46 -16.22 -3.06
N PHE A 391 27.51 -14.93 -3.40
CA PHE A 391 28.09 -14.45 -4.67
C PHE A 391 29.28 -13.50 -4.49
N GLY A 392 29.69 -13.24 -3.24
CA GLY A 392 30.83 -12.38 -2.90
C GLY A 392 30.48 -10.92 -2.64
N ALA A 393 31.46 -10.17 -2.11
CA ALA A 393 31.28 -8.78 -1.65
C ALA A 393 30.83 -7.79 -2.77
N GLY A 394 31.27 -8.02 -4.00
CA GLY A 394 30.80 -7.19 -5.15
C GLY A 394 29.29 -7.32 -5.39
N ALA A 395 28.74 -8.51 -5.23
CA ALA A 395 27.31 -8.73 -5.34
C ALA A 395 26.52 -8.06 -4.19
N GLN A 396 27.08 -8.00 -3.00
CA GLN A 396 26.45 -7.36 -1.84
C GLN A 396 26.18 -5.86 -2.09
N SER A 397 27.18 -5.12 -2.57
CA SER A 397 27.04 -3.68 -2.82
C SER A 397 26.01 -3.37 -3.92
N VAL A 398 26.08 -4.12 -5.02
CA VAL A 398 25.11 -3.95 -6.13
C VAL A 398 23.70 -4.30 -5.69
N THR A 399 23.51 -5.44 -5.01
CA THR A 399 22.18 -5.88 -4.56
C THR A 399 21.60 -4.96 -3.50
N TYR A 400 22.40 -4.39 -2.59
CA TYR A 400 21.94 -3.37 -1.66
C TYR A 400 21.30 -2.19 -2.38
N SER A 401 21.99 -1.60 -3.35
CA SER A 401 21.49 -0.47 -4.14
C SER A 401 20.22 -0.84 -4.94
N LEU A 402 20.17 -2.06 -5.50
CA LEU A 402 18.99 -2.55 -6.22
C LEU A 402 17.78 -2.74 -5.31
N LEU A 403 17.97 -3.20 -4.08
CA LEU A 403 16.90 -3.38 -3.11
C LEU A 403 16.34 -2.03 -2.64
N ILE A 404 17.19 -1.04 -2.36
CA ILE A 404 16.74 0.33 -2.04
C ILE A 404 15.98 0.94 -3.21
N LEU A 405 16.49 0.79 -4.44
CA LEU A 405 15.79 1.24 -5.66
C LEU A 405 14.41 0.61 -5.81
N ALA A 406 14.31 -0.70 -5.61
CA ALA A 406 13.02 -1.40 -5.71
C ALA A 406 12.02 -0.85 -4.69
N VAL A 407 12.42 -0.68 -3.43
CA VAL A 407 11.56 -0.09 -2.38
C VAL A 407 11.13 1.33 -2.76
N SER A 408 12.05 2.16 -3.24
CA SER A 408 11.75 3.53 -3.68
C SER A 408 10.76 3.55 -4.84
N ALA A 409 10.95 2.68 -5.84
CA ALA A 409 10.05 2.57 -6.99
C ALA A 409 8.62 2.18 -6.58
N PHE A 410 8.47 1.27 -5.60
CA PHE A 410 7.13 0.89 -5.08
C PHE A 410 6.46 2.05 -4.35
N CYS A 411 7.21 2.72 -3.47
CA CYS A 411 6.69 3.87 -2.75
C CYS A 411 6.24 4.97 -3.71
N LEU A 412 6.99 5.22 -4.78
CA LEU A 412 6.64 6.20 -5.79
C LEU A 412 5.38 5.80 -6.57
N THR A 413 5.24 4.51 -6.92
CA THR A 413 4.04 3.98 -7.58
C THR A 413 2.80 4.11 -6.70
N SER A 414 2.89 3.73 -5.44
CA SER A 414 1.79 3.86 -4.48
C SER A 414 1.45 5.34 -4.21
N LEU A 415 2.45 6.21 -4.17
CA LEU A 415 2.31 7.65 -3.98
C LEU A 415 1.51 8.30 -5.13
N ASP A 416 1.80 7.95 -6.38
CA ASP A 416 1.07 8.45 -7.54
C ASP A 416 -0.38 7.99 -7.54
N THR A 417 -0.59 6.70 -7.29
CA THR A 417 -1.93 6.11 -7.23
C THR A 417 -2.73 6.73 -6.08
N ALA A 418 -2.13 6.89 -4.89
CA ALA A 418 -2.78 7.53 -3.74
C ALA A 418 -3.19 8.98 -4.03
N THR A 419 -2.32 9.76 -4.69
CA THR A 419 -2.60 11.16 -5.04
C THR A 419 -3.77 11.24 -6.02
N ARG A 420 -3.81 10.36 -7.02
CA ARG A 420 -4.92 10.29 -7.99
C ARG A 420 -6.24 9.88 -7.32
N LEU A 421 -6.21 8.88 -6.44
CA LEU A 421 -7.38 8.43 -5.69
C LEU A 421 -7.87 9.52 -4.73
N ALA A 422 -6.98 10.23 -4.05
CA ALA A 422 -7.33 11.36 -3.19
C ALA A 422 -8.02 12.48 -3.98
N ARG A 423 -7.51 12.81 -5.17
CA ARG A 423 -8.18 13.73 -6.10
C ARG A 423 -9.60 13.27 -6.42
N TYR A 424 -9.80 11.98 -6.77
CA TYR A 424 -11.13 11.45 -7.07
C TYR A 424 -12.07 11.54 -5.86
N MET A 425 -11.61 11.18 -4.66
CA MET A 425 -12.41 11.29 -3.43
C MET A 425 -12.77 12.74 -3.15
N PHE A 426 -11.82 13.68 -3.29
CA PHE A 426 -12.07 15.10 -3.12
C PHE A 426 -13.11 15.62 -4.13
N GLN A 427 -12.99 15.26 -5.41
CA GLN A 427 -13.95 15.66 -6.44
C GLN A 427 -15.35 15.08 -6.19
N GLU A 428 -15.41 13.76 -5.86
CA GLU A 428 -16.68 13.05 -5.63
C GLU A 428 -17.47 13.63 -4.44
N PHE A 429 -16.79 14.17 -3.43
CA PHE A 429 -17.42 14.81 -2.28
C PHE A 429 -18.33 16.00 -2.68
N TRP A 430 -17.92 16.77 -3.69
CA TRP A 430 -18.62 17.98 -4.12
C TRP A 430 -19.74 17.72 -5.13
N VAL A 431 -19.87 16.51 -5.66
CA VAL A 431 -20.86 16.12 -6.66
C VAL A 431 -22.04 15.43 -5.98
N LYS A 432 -23.26 15.88 -6.23
CA LYS A 432 -24.48 15.24 -5.73
C LYS A 432 -24.84 14.02 -6.58
N PRO A 433 -25.60 13.04 -6.02
CA PRO A 433 -26.09 11.91 -6.79
C PRO A 433 -26.87 12.35 -8.04
N GLY A 434 -26.52 11.82 -9.20
CA GLY A 434 -27.16 12.14 -10.49
C GLY A 434 -26.75 13.47 -11.12
N GLU A 435 -25.87 14.25 -10.50
CA GLU A 435 -25.37 15.53 -11.02
C GLU A 435 -24.17 15.29 -11.94
N ASP A 436 -24.15 15.91 -13.13
CA ASP A 436 -22.99 15.87 -14.03
C ASP A 436 -21.97 16.93 -13.60
N ILE A 437 -20.70 16.53 -13.53
CA ILE A 437 -19.57 17.43 -13.21
C ILE A 437 -19.54 18.64 -14.16
N LYS A 438 -19.92 18.46 -15.43
CA LYS A 438 -19.93 19.51 -16.45
C LYS A 438 -20.96 20.61 -16.21
N THR A 439 -22.01 20.32 -15.43
CA THR A 439 -23.10 21.27 -15.14
C THR A 439 -22.86 22.09 -13.87
N LEU A 440 -21.79 21.81 -13.13
CA LEU A 440 -21.45 22.50 -11.89
C LEU A 440 -21.07 23.96 -12.14
N THR A 441 -21.48 24.84 -11.23
CA THR A 441 -21.24 26.30 -11.27
C THR A 441 -20.62 26.82 -9.98
N GLY A 442 -20.06 28.02 -9.99
CA GLY A 442 -19.52 28.72 -8.81
C GLY A 442 -18.32 27.96 -8.17
N ALA A 443 -18.20 28.04 -6.85
CA ALA A 443 -17.10 27.47 -6.09
C ALA A 443 -16.98 25.95 -6.29
N ARG A 444 -18.09 25.24 -6.45
CA ARG A 444 -18.07 23.78 -6.68
C ARG A 444 -17.39 23.42 -8.00
N LYS A 445 -17.56 24.20 -9.07
CA LYS A 445 -16.86 24.01 -10.35
C LYS A 445 -15.35 24.14 -10.20
N VAL A 446 -14.89 25.09 -9.37
CA VAL A 446 -13.47 25.29 -9.08
C VAL A 446 -12.89 24.11 -8.28
N LEU A 447 -13.59 23.68 -7.22
CA LEU A 447 -13.14 22.60 -6.34
C LEU A 447 -13.11 21.23 -7.04
N VAL A 448 -14.01 20.99 -7.98
CA VAL A 448 -14.05 19.74 -8.78
C VAL A 448 -13.03 19.77 -9.93
N ASN A 449 -12.41 20.92 -10.23
CA ASN A 449 -11.35 20.98 -11.23
C ASN A 449 -10.19 20.06 -10.83
N PRO A 450 -9.74 19.12 -11.70
CA PRO A 450 -8.71 18.14 -11.37
C PRO A 450 -7.39 18.78 -10.94
N TYR A 451 -7.01 19.91 -11.50
CA TYR A 451 -5.78 20.60 -11.12
C TYR A 451 -5.88 21.21 -9.71
N VAL A 452 -7.02 21.84 -9.38
CA VAL A 452 -7.26 22.44 -8.06
C VAL A 452 -7.35 21.36 -6.98
N ALA A 453 -8.11 20.30 -7.23
CA ALA A 453 -8.25 19.18 -6.31
C ALA A 453 -6.91 18.49 -6.04
N THR A 454 -6.09 18.30 -7.09
CA THR A 454 -4.75 17.73 -6.94
C THR A 454 -3.82 18.67 -6.18
N LEU A 455 -3.84 19.98 -6.50
CA LEU A 455 -2.99 20.95 -5.82
C LEU A 455 -3.26 20.98 -4.31
N ILE A 456 -4.54 21.01 -3.91
CA ILE A 456 -4.93 20.98 -2.50
C ILE A 456 -4.40 19.70 -1.83
N THR A 457 -4.60 18.54 -2.47
CA THR A 457 -4.13 17.23 -1.97
C THR A 457 -2.61 17.21 -1.79
N VAL A 458 -1.87 17.68 -2.80
CA VAL A 458 -0.40 17.67 -2.80
C VAL A 458 0.14 18.61 -1.72
N VAL A 459 -0.39 19.83 -1.63
CA VAL A 459 0.06 20.80 -0.62
C VAL A 459 -0.15 20.26 0.79
N LEU A 460 -1.32 19.70 1.09
CA LEU A 460 -1.63 19.13 2.40
C LEU A 460 -0.76 17.88 2.69
N GLY A 461 -0.63 16.97 1.72
CA GLY A 461 0.15 15.75 1.87
C GLY A 461 1.64 16.01 2.04
N VAL A 462 2.22 16.91 1.23
CA VAL A 462 3.63 17.30 1.33
C VAL A 462 3.91 18.03 2.64
N ALA A 463 3.07 18.99 3.04
CA ALA A 463 3.23 19.71 4.31
C ALA A 463 3.23 18.74 5.50
N LEU A 464 2.32 17.75 5.51
CA LEU A 464 2.31 16.72 6.53
C LEU A 464 3.56 15.81 6.44
N GLY A 465 3.98 15.43 5.23
CA GLY A 465 5.17 14.62 4.96
C GLY A 465 6.48 15.26 5.42
N MET A 466 6.56 16.61 5.40
CA MET A 466 7.72 17.36 5.91
C MET A 466 8.03 17.06 7.40
N THR A 467 7.05 16.55 8.16
CA THR A 467 7.29 16.14 9.56
C THR A 467 8.09 14.85 9.71
N GLY A 468 8.29 14.11 8.62
CA GLY A 468 8.98 12.83 8.57
C GLY A 468 8.07 11.63 8.79
N TYR A 469 8.34 10.52 8.08
CA TYR A 469 7.48 9.34 8.07
C TYR A 469 7.32 8.69 9.46
N ALA A 470 8.35 8.68 10.28
CA ALA A 470 8.32 8.07 11.61
C ALA A 470 7.23 8.65 12.52
N LYS A 471 6.97 9.96 12.41
CA LYS A 471 5.92 10.65 13.18
C LYS A 471 4.52 10.39 12.64
N ILE A 472 4.39 9.95 11.39
CA ILE A 472 3.10 9.73 10.70
C ILE A 472 2.73 8.25 10.70
N TRP A 473 3.71 7.34 10.75
CA TRP A 473 3.54 5.90 10.47
C TRP A 473 2.46 5.24 11.33
N ALA A 474 2.45 5.46 12.63
CA ALA A 474 1.45 4.88 13.52
C ALA A 474 0.01 5.35 13.20
N LEU A 475 -0.15 6.66 12.91
CA LEU A 475 -1.44 7.24 12.53
C LEU A 475 -1.87 6.73 11.14
N PHE A 476 -0.94 6.66 10.19
CA PHE A 476 -1.17 6.08 8.86
C PHE A 476 -1.60 4.61 8.98
N GLY A 477 -0.88 3.79 9.73
CA GLY A 477 -1.18 2.37 9.91
C GLY A 477 -2.58 2.16 10.49
N ALA A 478 -2.93 2.87 11.56
CA ALA A 478 -4.25 2.80 12.18
C ALA A 478 -5.37 3.26 11.22
N ALA A 479 -5.18 4.39 10.52
CA ALA A 479 -6.14 4.92 9.56
C ALA A 479 -6.35 3.97 8.38
N ASN A 480 -5.26 3.45 7.81
CA ASN A 480 -5.28 2.52 6.68
C ASN A 480 -6.01 1.21 7.02
N GLN A 481 -5.78 0.66 8.20
CA GLN A 481 -6.46 -0.56 8.64
C GLN A 481 -7.90 -0.33 9.06
N LEU A 482 -8.21 0.85 9.62
CA LEU A 482 -9.59 1.23 9.87
C LEU A 482 -10.37 1.40 8.55
N LEU A 483 -9.73 1.93 7.51
CA LEU A 483 -10.28 1.96 6.16
C LEU A 483 -10.56 0.54 5.63
N ALA A 484 -9.71 -0.45 5.95
CA ALA A 484 -9.97 -1.86 5.62
C ALA A 484 -11.21 -2.41 6.34
N ALA A 485 -11.38 -2.11 7.62
CA ALA A 485 -12.58 -2.49 8.36
C ALA A 485 -13.85 -1.92 7.74
N LEU A 486 -13.80 -0.65 7.29
CA LEU A 486 -14.91 0.01 6.59
C LEU A 486 -15.14 -0.58 5.19
N GLY A 487 -14.09 -0.99 4.49
CA GLY A 487 -14.16 -1.72 3.23
C GLY A 487 -14.84 -3.09 3.40
N LEU A 488 -14.45 -3.85 4.43
CA LEU A 488 -15.11 -5.12 4.80
C LEU A 488 -16.59 -4.91 5.09
N LEU A 489 -16.96 -3.84 5.81
CA LEU A 489 -18.35 -3.46 6.09
C LEU A 489 -19.14 -3.18 4.80
N ALA A 490 -18.54 -2.41 3.89
CA ALA A 490 -19.12 -2.06 2.60
C ALA A 490 -19.45 -3.31 1.76
N VAL A 491 -18.48 -4.22 1.64
CA VAL A 491 -18.62 -5.47 0.88
C VAL A 491 -19.64 -6.41 1.56
N ALA A 492 -19.62 -6.52 2.89
CA ALA A 492 -20.59 -7.30 3.65
C ALA A 492 -22.03 -6.81 3.43
N ALA A 493 -22.24 -5.48 3.47
CA ALA A 493 -23.55 -4.87 3.21
C ALA A 493 -24.00 -5.09 1.76
N TRP A 494 -23.08 -4.96 0.79
CA TRP A 494 -23.39 -5.21 -0.61
C TRP A 494 -23.75 -6.68 -0.89
N LEU A 495 -22.95 -7.64 -0.39
CA LEU A 495 -23.27 -9.07 -0.52
C LEU A 495 -24.61 -9.42 0.13
N GLY A 496 -24.90 -8.83 1.30
CA GLY A 496 -26.21 -8.97 1.95
C GLY A 496 -27.36 -8.47 1.07
N LYS A 497 -27.18 -7.32 0.40
CA LYS A 497 -28.16 -6.73 -0.52
C LYS A 497 -28.42 -7.63 -1.74
N VAL A 498 -27.38 -8.24 -2.31
CA VAL A 498 -27.51 -9.16 -3.46
C VAL A 498 -27.84 -10.60 -3.07
N GLY A 499 -28.16 -10.86 -1.80
CA GLY A 499 -28.60 -12.17 -1.31
C GLY A 499 -27.49 -13.21 -1.15
N ARG A 500 -26.22 -12.83 -1.23
CA ARG A 500 -25.07 -13.72 -1.07
C ARG A 500 -24.63 -13.85 0.39
N ASP A 501 -23.88 -14.91 0.69
CA ASP A 501 -23.29 -15.14 2.01
C ASP A 501 -22.19 -14.11 2.30
N ASN A 502 -22.29 -13.43 3.44
CA ASN A 502 -21.39 -12.38 3.88
C ASN A 502 -20.79 -12.62 5.29
N LYS A 503 -21.00 -13.81 5.86
CA LYS A 503 -20.56 -14.11 7.24
C LYS A 503 -19.04 -14.05 7.42
N MET A 504 -18.27 -14.37 6.37
CA MET A 504 -16.80 -14.35 6.39
C MET A 504 -16.21 -12.96 6.68
N PHE A 505 -16.99 -11.89 6.53
CA PHE A 505 -16.56 -10.52 6.79
C PHE A 505 -16.72 -10.09 8.25
N TYR A 506 -17.61 -10.71 9.02
CA TYR A 506 -18.00 -10.19 10.34
C TYR A 506 -16.87 -10.23 11.36
N PHE A 507 -16.16 -11.37 11.46
CA PHE A 507 -15.05 -11.51 12.39
C PHE A 507 -13.86 -10.59 12.02
N PRO A 508 -13.34 -10.60 10.78
CA PRO A 508 -12.29 -9.67 10.38
C PRO A 508 -12.66 -8.20 10.61
N MET A 509 -13.88 -7.80 10.25
CA MET A 509 -14.37 -6.44 10.44
C MET A 509 -14.38 -6.04 11.92
N ALA A 510 -14.98 -6.86 12.80
CA ALA A 510 -15.07 -6.56 14.22
C ALA A 510 -13.69 -6.50 14.88
N PHE A 511 -12.80 -7.45 14.55
CA PHE A 511 -11.44 -7.48 15.06
C PHE A 511 -10.67 -6.22 14.64
N MET A 512 -10.70 -5.86 13.35
CA MET A 512 -10.00 -4.68 12.84
C MET A 512 -10.54 -3.39 13.44
N LEU A 513 -11.85 -3.26 13.66
CA LEU A 513 -12.44 -2.10 14.34
C LEU A 513 -11.90 -1.95 15.77
N ILE A 514 -11.87 -3.03 16.54
CA ILE A 514 -11.36 -3.00 17.92
C ILE A 514 -9.88 -2.61 17.93
N VAL A 515 -9.06 -3.27 17.13
CA VAL A 515 -7.62 -3.01 17.03
C VAL A 515 -7.34 -1.55 16.67
N THR A 516 -7.99 -1.06 15.61
CA THR A 516 -7.67 0.25 15.05
C THR A 516 -8.20 1.41 15.89
N LEU A 517 -9.41 1.28 16.45
CA LEU A 517 -9.93 2.28 17.38
C LEU A 517 -9.09 2.36 18.65
N THR A 518 -8.64 1.22 19.19
CA THR A 518 -7.73 1.19 20.35
C THR A 518 -6.40 1.87 20.00
N SER A 519 -5.85 1.60 18.82
CA SER A 519 -4.60 2.22 18.36
C SER A 519 -4.73 3.74 18.20
N LEU A 520 -5.84 4.23 17.65
CA LEU A 520 -6.08 5.67 17.52
C LEU A 520 -6.21 6.35 18.90
N VAL A 521 -6.84 5.71 19.89
CA VAL A 521 -6.90 6.21 21.26
C VAL A 521 -5.48 6.32 21.86
N PHE A 522 -4.62 5.31 21.67
CA PHE A 522 -3.24 5.37 22.12
C PHE A 522 -2.43 6.44 21.37
N THR A 523 -2.68 6.61 20.08
CA THR A 523 -2.10 7.71 19.29
C THR A 523 -2.48 9.07 19.88
N ILE A 524 -3.75 9.30 20.17
CA ILE A 524 -4.22 10.56 20.79
C ILE A 524 -3.51 10.78 22.14
N LYS A 525 -3.44 9.74 23.00
CA LYS A 525 -2.75 9.81 24.29
C LYS A 525 -1.28 10.20 24.12
N ALA A 526 -0.59 9.60 23.15
CA ALA A 526 0.82 9.94 22.86
C ALA A 526 0.96 11.40 22.37
N GLN A 527 0.07 11.87 21.48
CA GLN A 527 0.10 13.27 21.03
C GLN A 527 -0.17 14.26 22.18
N ILE A 528 -1.11 13.96 23.08
CA ILE A 528 -1.37 14.78 24.27
C ILE A 528 -0.10 14.87 25.15
N GLY A 529 0.63 13.76 25.31
CA GLY A 529 1.92 13.75 26.01
C GLY A 529 2.94 14.70 25.38
N LEU A 530 3.07 14.72 24.05
CA LEU A 530 3.96 15.65 23.32
C LEU A 530 3.54 17.11 23.50
N ILE A 531 2.24 17.39 23.44
CA ILE A 531 1.67 18.74 23.64
C ILE A 531 1.99 19.21 25.07
N SER A 532 1.79 18.35 26.08
CA SER A 532 2.06 18.68 27.49
C SER A 532 3.56 18.90 27.76
N ALA A 533 4.44 18.20 27.04
CA ALA A 533 5.88 18.37 27.11
C ALA A 533 6.40 19.59 26.31
N GLY A 534 5.52 20.30 25.58
CA GLY A 534 5.92 21.42 24.71
C GLY A 534 6.73 21.01 23.47
N THR A 535 6.75 19.71 23.15
CA THR A 535 7.55 19.16 22.06
C THR A 535 6.67 18.98 20.81
N ASP A 536 7.08 19.56 19.67
CA ASP A 536 6.38 19.41 18.37
C ASP A 536 4.87 19.75 18.43
N THR A 537 4.50 20.73 19.28
CA THR A 537 3.12 21.00 19.71
C THR A 537 2.16 21.19 18.53
N THR A 538 2.52 22.00 17.53
CA THR A 538 1.65 22.27 16.38
C THR A 538 1.28 21.01 15.62
N TRP A 539 2.27 20.19 15.30
CA TRP A 539 2.03 18.96 14.55
C TRP A 539 1.40 17.86 15.40
N ALA A 540 1.69 17.83 16.71
CA ALA A 540 1.03 16.92 17.63
C ALA A 540 -0.47 17.24 17.73
N VAL A 541 -0.87 18.52 17.79
CA VAL A 541 -2.27 18.94 17.75
C VAL A 541 -2.93 18.49 16.43
N ILE A 542 -2.29 18.73 15.28
CA ILE A 542 -2.83 18.34 13.98
C ILE A 542 -3.06 16.82 13.92
N ARG A 543 -2.07 16.01 14.34
CA ARG A 543 -2.18 14.54 14.36
C ARG A 543 -3.28 14.05 15.31
N ALA A 544 -3.40 14.68 16.50
CA ALA A 544 -4.46 14.37 17.46
C ALA A 544 -5.85 14.67 16.86
N VAL A 545 -6.03 15.84 16.23
CA VAL A 545 -7.28 16.22 15.58
C VAL A 545 -7.65 15.24 14.46
N ILE A 546 -6.69 14.87 13.61
CA ILE A 546 -6.93 13.86 12.56
C ILE A 546 -7.38 12.54 13.18
N ALA A 547 -6.71 12.05 14.23
CA ALA A 547 -7.07 10.81 14.90
C ALA A 547 -8.50 10.86 15.50
N VAL A 548 -8.88 11.95 16.13
CA VAL A 548 -10.24 12.15 16.67
C VAL A 548 -11.28 12.15 15.55
N LEU A 549 -11.02 12.88 14.46
CA LEU A 549 -11.92 12.90 13.30
C LEU A 549 -12.11 11.51 12.69
N LEU A 550 -11.03 10.73 12.54
CA LEU A 550 -11.09 9.37 12.02
C LEU A 550 -11.95 8.46 12.93
N ILE A 551 -11.84 8.57 14.26
CA ILE A 551 -12.67 7.82 15.21
C ILE A 551 -14.14 8.18 15.04
N ILE A 552 -14.48 9.47 15.02
CA ILE A 552 -15.88 9.93 14.91
C ILE A 552 -16.49 9.46 13.60
N LEU A 553 -15.80 9.67 12.48
CA LEU A 553 -16.26 9.25 11.15
C LEU A 553 -16.46 7.74 11.06
N ALA A 554 -15.53 6.97 11.60
CA ALA A 554 -15.63 5.50 11.60
C ALA A 554 -16.79 5.00 12.45
N ILE A 555 -16.99 5.52 13.66
CA ILE A 555 -18.08 5.11 14.53
C ILE A 555 -19.44 5.41 13.88
N ASP A 556 -19.62 6.62 13.32
CA ASP A 556 -20.90 6.98 12.66
C ASP A 556 -21.16 6.09 11.44
N LEU A 557 -20.13 5.81 10.61
CA LEU A 557 -20.27 4.90 9.47
C LEU A 557 -20.57 3.46 9.89
N VAL A 558 -19.91 2.96 10.92
CA VAL A 558 -20.17 1.61 11.47
C VAL A 558 -21.58 1.47 12.01
N VAL A 559 -22.09 2.48 12.71
CA VAL A 559 -23.48 2.51 13.20
C VAL A 559 -24.47 2.40 12.04
N GLU A 560 -24.29 3.17 10.97
CA GLU A 560 -25.15 3.08 9.77
C GLU A 560 -25.04 1.71 9.08
N GLY A 561 -23.82 1.16 8.98
CA GLY A 561 -23.60 -0.17 8.41
C GLY A 561 -24.24 -1.29 9.21
N ILE A 562 -24.11 -1.29 10.55
CA ILE A 562 -24.73 -2.29 11.42
C ILE A 562 -26.26 -2.23 11.34
N LYS A 563 -26.86 -1.03 11.30
CA LYS A 563 -28.30 -0.87 11.08
C LYS A 563 -28.75 -1.54 9.77
N THR A 564 -27.98 -1.36 8.72
CA THR A 564 -28.24 -1.95 7.40
C THR A 564 -28.15 -3.48 7.44
N LEU A 565 -27.06 -4.02 8.01
CA LEU A 565 -26.87 -5.48 8.15
C LEU A 565 -27.99 -6.13 8.98
N LYS A 566 -28.44 -5.48 10.08
CA LYS A 566 -29.57 -5.97 10.89
C LYS A 566 -30.87 -6.00 10.09
N LYS A 567 -31.19 -4.94 9.34
CA LYS A 567 -32.37 -4.90 8.45
C LYS A 567 -32.34 -6.02 7.40
N GLN A 568 -31.17 -6.25 6.78
CA GLN A 568 -31.00 -7.32 5.80
C GLN A 568 -31.18 -8.73 6.42
N ALA A 569 -30.68 -8.93 7.65
CA ALA A 569 -30.86 -10.18 8.36
C ALA A 569 -32.33 -10.44 8.69
N GLN A 570 -33.05 -9.43 9.18
CA GLN A 570 -34.50 -9.53 9.48
C GLN A 570 -35.33 -9.83 8.22
N ALA A 571 -35.03 -9.16 7.10
CA ALA A 571 -35.70 -9.41 5.81
C ALA A 571 -35.48 -10.84 5.29
N LYS A 572 -34.29 -11.43 5.51
CA LYS A 572 -34.02 -12.83 5.16
C LYS A 572 -34.80 -13.81 6.02
N THR A 573 -34.96 -13.54 7.33
CA THR A 573 -35.73 -14.38 8.22
C THR A 573 -37.23 -14.35 7.87
N ALA A 574 -37.78 -13.14 7.63
CA ALA A 574 -39.16 -12.97 7.20
C ALA A 574 -39.50 -13.56 5.83
N ALA A 575 -38.51 -13.73 4.94
CA ALA A 575 -38.69 -14.38 3.64
C ALA A 575 -38.55 -15.91 3.69
N ALA A 576 -38.05 -16.46 4.81
CA ALA A 576 -37.90 -17.90 5.05
C ALA A 576 -39.05 -18.51 5.89
N GLU A 577 -39.81 -17.66 6.59
CA GLU A 577 -41.10 -17.97 7.22
C GLU A 577 -42.26 -17.87 6.19
#